data_5d7cbd41698768ed136ebc104b7e9e31
#
_entry.id   5d7cbd41698768ed136ebc104b7e9e31
#
_cell.length_a   1.000
_cell.length_b   1.000
_cell.length_c   1.000
_cell.angle_alpha   90.00
_cell.angle_beta   90.00
_cell.angle_gamma   90.00
#
_symmetry.space_group_name_H-M   'P 1'
#
loop_
_entity.id
_entity.type
_entity.pdbx_description
1 polymer ?
#
loop_
_entity_poly.entity_id
_entity_poly.type
_entity_poly.pdbx_seq_one_letter_code
_entity_poly.pdbx_strand_id
1 'polypeptide(L)'
;MTDDQDHSTPQSPDDAIFAQAVSWLTRLRERDADAAAFQAWLAADPRHEAAFAEAECLWGRLELPARKLADTEIGRTRTARRQRPLRGLAAAAALMILLGAGLLWRDDIAVRLQSDHITSIGMRSPIDLADGSRITLNTDTAIAVDMADDGRHVRLFRGEAWFDVAPDAARPFTVDTPMGTVRVTGTRFNLRIADGKADVSLTEGRVNLTGSMPGEALTLAPGESAQLTAAGVSPPKPFDRTAVTAWLRGQFVFYDTPLSIVVAEINRYSPGRIVIAKDAL
;
A
#
# COMPACT_ATOMS: atom_id res chain seq x y z
N MET A 1 21.29 -41.05 -3.59
CA MET A 1 20.06 -40.92 -4.39
C MET A 1 19.11 -40.13 -3.51
N THR A 2 19.27 -38.85 -3.51
CA THR A 2 18.47 -37.87 -2.77
C THR A 2 17.71 -37.04 -3.80
N ASP A 3 16.41 -37.22 -3.75
CA ASP A 3 15.43 -36.60 -4.62
C ASP A 3 15.24 -35.14 -4.14
N ASP A 4 15.72 -34.20 -4.94
CA ASP A 4 15.62 -32.77 -4.69
C ASP A 4 14.30 -32.30 -5.31
N GLN A 5 13.23 -32.30 -4.47
CA GLN A 5 11.93 -31.78 -4.88
C GLN A 5 11.97 -30.25 -4.81
N ASP A 6 12.18 -29.66 -5.99
CA ASP A 6 11.96 -28.25 -6.32
C ASP A 6 10.52 -27.85 -5.95
N HIS A 7 10.35 -27.15 -4.83
CA HIS A 7 9.08 -26.57 -4.39
C HIS A 7 8.93 -25.18 -5.03
N SER A 8 8.65 -25.16 -6.35
CA SER A 8 8.16 -23.95 -7.02
C SER A 8 6.75 -23.65 -6.52
N THR A 9 6.62 -22.69 -5.64
CA THR A 9 5.35 -22.10 -5.21
C THR A 9 4.54 -21.66 -6.44
N PRO A 10 3.25 -21.96 -6.56
CA PRO A 10 2.44 -21.51 -7.69
C PRO A 10 2.35 -19.98 -7.67
N GLN A 11 2.99 -19.32 -8.65
CA GLN A 11 2.80 -17.90 -8.91
C GLN A 11 1.32 -17.66 -9.19
N SER A 12 0.76 -16.62 -8.56
CA SER A 12 -0.60 -16.18 -8.86
C SER A 12 -0.75 -15.94 -10.37
N PRO A 13 -1.92 -16.22 -10.99
CA PRO A 13 -2.14 -15.91 -12.40
C PRO A 13 -1.83 -14.46 -12.77
N ASP A 14 -2.03 -13.52 -11.85
CA ASP A 14 -1.76 -12.10 -12.05
C ASP A 14 -0.26 -11.79 -12.01
N ASP A 15 0.53 -12.50 -11.20
CA ASP A 15 2.00 -12.37 -11.18
C ASP A 15 2.62 -12.85 -12.51
N ALA A 16 2.06 -13.90 -13.09
CA ALA A 16 2.50 -14.40 -14.39
C ALA A 16 2.20 -13.40 -15.51
N ILE A 17 1.03 -12.78 -15.49
CA ILE A 17 0.63 -11.73 -16.45
C ILE A 17 1.53 -10.49 -16.31
N PHE A 18 1.82 -10.07 -15.10
CA PHE A 18 2.71 -8.94 -14.84
C PHE A 18 4.15 -9.20 -15.31
N ALA A 19 4.68 -10.41 -15.10
CA ALA A 19 5.99 -10.80 -15.60
C ALA A 19 6.06 -10.77 -17.14
N GLN A 20 4.97 -11.16 -17.82
CA GLN A 20 4.86 -11.04 -19.28
C GLN A 20 4.81 -9.57 -19.72
N ALA A 21 4.07 -8.71 -19.02
CA ALA A 21 4.01 -7.27 -19.28
C ALA A 21 5.39 -6.62 -19.21
N VAL A 22 6.18 -6.93 -18.19
CA VAL A 22 7.56 -6.45 -18.03
C VAL A 22 8.46 -6.94 -19.18
N SER A 23 8.30 -8.21 -19.60
CA SER A 23 9.04 -8.76 -20.75
C SER A 23 8.70 -8.03 -22.05
N TRP A 24 7.42 -7.72 -22.32
CA TRP A 24 7.00 -6.94 -23.48
C TRP A 24 7.55 -5.53 -23.44
N LEU A 25 7.51 -4.85 -22.28
CA LEU A 25 8.04 -3.51 -22.09
C LEU A 25 9.54 -3.44 -22.44
N THR A 26 10.31 -4.45 -22.02
CA THR A 26 11.74 -4.54 -22.30
C THR A 26 11.99 -4.73 -23.80
N ARG A 27 11.30 -5.65 -24.46
CA ARG A 27 11.43 -5.91 -25.91
C ARG A 27 11.05 -4.71 -26.76
N LEU A 28 9.98 -4.00 -26.41
CA LEU A 28 9.54 -2.78 -27.13
C LEU A 28 10.60 -1.67 -27.06
N ARG A 29 11.33 -1.56 -25.97
CA ARG A 29 12.40 -0.57 -25.81
C ARG A 29 13.70 -0.93 -26.52
N GLU A 30 14.02 -2.19 -26.62
CA GLU A 30 15.18 -2.69 -27.36
C GLU A 30 14.97 -2.70 -28.88
N ARG A 31 13.79 -2.30 -29.37
CA ARG A 31 13.36 -2.33 -30.77
C ARG A 31 13.40 -3.72 -31.42
N ASP A 32 13.29 -4.75 -30.59
CA ASP A 32 13.28 -6.16 -30.98
C ASP A 32 11.89 -6.80 -30.80
N ALA A 33 10.84 -5.99 -30.74
CA ALA A 33 9.48 -6.47 -30.55
C ALA A 33 8.71 -6.52 -31.86
N ASP A 34 8.10 -7.67 -32.12
CA ASP A 34 7.06 -7.81 -33.14
C ASP A 34 5.78 -7.11 -32.66
N ALA A 35 5.45 -5.98 -33.29
CA ALA A 35 4.29 -5.18 -32.95
C ALA A 35 2.97 -5.96 -33.12
N ALA A 36 2.87 -6.88 -34.07
CA ALA A 36 1.69 -7.70 -34.27
C ALA A 36 1.50 -8.73 -33.14
N ALA A 37 2.59 -9.34 -32.68
CA ALA A 37 2.56 -10.25 -31.53
C ALA A 37 2.22 -9.53 -30.23
N PHE A 38 2.68 -8.28 -30.03
CA PHE A 38 2.31 -7.46 -28.89
C PHE A 38 0.81 -7.13 -28.87
N GLN A 39 0.26 -6.69 -30.01
CA GLN A 39 -1.18 -6.42 -30.14
C GLN A 39 -2.03 -7.68 -29.92
N ALA A 40 -1.59 -8.83 -30.42
CA ALA A 40 -2.27 -10.11 -30.18
C ALA A 40 -2.26 -10.48 -28.67
N TRP A 41 -1.15 -10.22 -27.97
CA TRP A 41 -1.06 -10.46 -26.53
C TRP A 41 -1.99 -9.52 -25.76
N LEU A 42 -2.04 -8.21 -26.08
CA LEU A 42 -2.97 -7.26 -25.43
C LEU A 42 -4.44 -7.67 -25.63
N ALA A 43 -4.78 -8.17 -26.80
CA ALA A 43 -6.15 -8.58 -27.14
C ALA A 43 -6.57 -9.93 -26.51
N ALA A 44 -5.64 -10.72 -26.02
CA ALA A 44 -5.89 -12.08 -25.53
C ALA A 44 -6.58 -12.11 -24.15
N ASP A 45 -6.34 -11.11 -23.29
CA ASP A 45 -6.96 -11.01 -21.97
C ASP A 45 -7.05 -9.53 -21.55
N PRO A 46 -8.22 -9.02 -21.07
CA PRO A 46 -8.38 -7.64 -20.58
C PRO A 46 -7.40 -7.24 -19.47
N ARG A 47 -6.89 -8.21 -18.70
CA ARG A 47 -5.90 -7.99 -17.64
C ARG A 47 -4.51 -7.63 -18.16
N HIS A 48 -4.19 -7.97 -19.41
CA HIS A 48 -2.90 -7.67 -20.03
C HIS A 48 -2.68 -6.18 -20.21
N GLU A 49 -3.72 -5.42 -20.57
CA GLU A 49 -3.66 -3.96 -20.70
C GLU A 49 -3.37 -3.30 -19.35
N ALA A 50 -4.06 -3.72 -18.29
CA ALA A 50 -3.86 -3.20 -16.94
C ALA A 50 -2.44 -3.51 -16.43
N ALA A 51 -1.96 -4.74 -16.60
CA ALA A 51 -0.62 -5.16 -16.18
C ALA A 51 0.48 -4.43 -16.97
N PHE A 52 0.27 -4.17 -18.28
CA PHE A 52 1.22 -3.42 -19.09
C PHE A 52 1.29 -1.93 -18.66
N ALA A 53 0.14 -1.30 -18.39
CA ALA A 53 0.09 0.06 -17.86
C ALA A 53 0.77 0.20 -16.49
N GLU A 54 0.61 -0.79 -15.63
CA GLU A 54 1.31 -0.86 -14.34
C GLU A 54 2.83 -0.98 -14.52
N ALA A 55 3.28 -1.85 -15.42
CA ALA A 55 4.70 -2.00 -15.75
C ALA A 55 5.31 -0.72 -16.35
N GLU A 56 4.59 0.01 -17.21
CA GLU A 56 5.01 1.31 -17.75
C GLU A 56 5.12 2.37 -16.67
N CYS A 57 4.14 2.43 -15.77
CA CYS A 57 4.16 3.38 -14.65
C CYS A 57 5.35 3.15 -13.72
N LEU A 58 5.65 1.89 -13.38
CA LEU A 58 6.81 1.51 -12.59
C LEU A 58 8.12 1.88 -13.29
N TRP A 59 8.21 1.63 -14.60
CA TRP A 59 9.41 1.95 -15.38
C TRP A 59 9.64 3.45 -15.51
N GLY A 60 8.58 4.25 -15.74
CA GLY A 60 8.66 5.70 -15.81
C GLY A 60 9.18 6.35 -14.53
N ARG A 61 8.87 5.75 -13.38
CA ARG A 61 9.42 6.16 -12.07
C ARG A 61 10.91 5.88 -11.93
N LEU A 62 11.45 4.90 -12.64
CA LEU A 62 12.86 4.53 -12.65
C LEU A 62 13.69 5.37 -13.64
N GLU A 63 13.09 5.83 -14.76
CA GLU A 63 13.80 6.65 -15.77
C GLU A 63 14.18 8.05 -15.30
N LEU A 64 13.38 8.68 -14.45
CA LEU A 64 13.63 10.05 -13.98
C LEU A 64 14.94 10.21 -13.18
N PRO A 65 15.29 9.31 -12.23
CA PRO A 65 16.59 9.40 -11.58
C PRO A 65 17.76 8.96 -12.47
N ALA A 66 17.55 8.03 -13.41
CA ALA A 66 18.61 7.56 -14.30
C ALA A 66 19.04 8.62 -15.33
N ARG A 67 18.10 9.43 -15.87
CA ARG A 67 18.42 10.54 -16.77
C ARG A 67 19.17 11.67 -16.08
N LYS A 68 18.84 11.99 -14.82
CA LYS A 68 19.57 13.01 -14.04
C LYS A 68 21.02 12.61 -13.73
N LEU A 69 21.32 11.33 -13.67
CA LEU A 69 22.69 10.81 -13.45
C LEU A 69 23.47 10.71 -14.77
N ALA A 70 22.80 10.54 -15.92
CA ALA A 70 23.44 10.46 -17.22
C ALA A 70 23.84 11.83 -17.80
N ASP A 71 23.14 12.91 -17.41
CA ASP A 71 23.44 14.28 -17.86
C ASP A 71 24.57 14.97 -17.09
N THR A 72 25.07 14.35 -16.01
CA THR A 72 26.20 14.86 -15.25
C THR A 72 27.49 14.17 -15.75
N GLU A 73 28.15 14.79 -16.72
CA GLU A 73 29.50 14.54 -17.21
C GLU A 73 29.79 13.19 -17.92
N ILE A 74 29.70 13.18 -19.23
CA ILE A 74 30.76 12.57 -20.04
C ILE A 74 31.03 13.48 -21.24
N GLY A 75 31.96 14.41 -21.02
CA GLY A 75 32.65 15.13 -22.07
C GLY A 75 33.46 14.15 -22.95
N ARG A 76 33.33 14.36 -24.25
CA ARG A 76 34.06 13.67 -25.32
C ARG A 76 35.54 13.56 -25.06
N THR A 77 36.06 12.34 -25.00
CA THR A 77 37.39 12.02 -25.56
C THR A 77 37.37 10.60 -26.11
N ARG A 78 37.40 10.50 -27.44
CA ARG A 78 37.70 9.27 -28.20
C ARG A 78 39.17 8.97 -28.01
N THR A 79 39.52 7.89 -27.29
CA THR A 79 40.75 7.12 -27.55
C THR A 79 40.49 5.67 -27.21
N ALA A 80 40.61 4.84 -28.25
CA ALA A 80 40.48 3.38 -28.18
C ALA A 80 41.67 2.84 -27.36
N ARG A 81 41.45 2.35 -26.14
CA ARG A 81 42.42 1.49 -25.46
C ARG A 81 41.80 0.62 -24.38
N ARG A 82 41.86 -0.74 -24.59
CA ARG A 82 41.76 -1.84 -23.63
C ARG A 82 40.50 -1.85 -22.68
N GLN A 83 39.39 -2.38 -23.20
CA GLN A 83 38.13 -2.59 -22.46
C GLN A 83 38.15 -3.87 -21.59
N ARG A 84 38.89 -3.94 -20.52
CA ARG A 84 38.79 -5.08 -19.58
C ARG A 84 38.47 -4.73 -18.10
N PRO A 85 38.64 -3.54 -17.54
CA PRO A 85 38.15 -3.26 -16.18
C PRO A 85 36.74 -2.67 -16.12
N LEU A 86 36.21 -2.05 -17.20
CA LEU A 86 34.91 -1.33 -17.16
C LEU A 86 33.67 -2.23 -17.00
N ARG A 87 33.75 -3.50 -17.42
CA ARG A 87 32.64 -4.46 -17.21
C ARG A 87 32.43 -4.82 -15.75
N GLY A 88 33.47 -4.87 -14.94
CA GLY A 88 33.38 -5.10 -13.50
C GLY A 88 32.78 -3.91 -12.75
N LEU A 89 33.12 -2.68 -13.15
CA LEU A 89 32.56 -1.45 -12.55
C LEU A 89 31.08 -1.26 -12.91
N ALA A 90 30.68 -1.57 -14.14
CA ALA A 90 29.28 -1.53 -14.56
C ALA A 90 28.41 -2.59 -13.82
N ALA A 91 28.94 -3.80 -13.64
CA ALA A 91 28.28 -4.84 -12.85
C ALA A 91 28.16 -4.47 -11.36
N ALA A 92 29.20 -3.87 -10.78
CA ALA A 92 29.16 -3.39 -9.41
C ALA A 92 28.17 -2.22 -9.23
N ALA A 93 28.11 -1.29 -10.17
CA ALA A 93 27.13 -0.20 -10.17
C ALA A 93 25.70 -0.72 -10.30
N ALA A 94 25.43 -1.68 -11.20
CA ALA A 94 24.14 -2.33 -11.33
C ALA A 94 23.72 -3.07 -10.05
N LEU A 95 24.63 -3.78 -9.40
CA LEU A 95 24.39 -4.45 -8.14
C LEU A 95 24.06 -3.45 -7.00
N MET A 96 24.79 -2.35 -6.94
CA MET A 96 24.54 -1.28 -5.96
C MET A 96 23.18 -0.60 -6.20
N ILE A 97 22.75 -0.41 -7.45
CA ILE A 97 21.43 0.12 -7.80
C ILE A 97 20.33 -0.87 -7.39
N LEU A 98 20.52 -2.16 -7.68
CA LEU A 98 19.57 -3.22 -7.29
C LEU A 98 19.47 -3.35 -5.76
N LEU A 99 20.59 -3.31 -5.05
CA LEU A 99 20.60 -3.32 -3.58
C LEU A 99 19.96 -2.06 -3.01
N GLY A 100 20.24 -0.89 -3.58
CA GLY A 100 19.63 0.38 -3.18
C GLY A 100 18.12 0.40 -3.44
N ALA A 101 17.67 -0.06 -4.60
CA ALA A 101 16.25 -0.22 -4.92
C ALA A 101 15.56 -1.24 -4.00
N GLY A 102 16.19 -2.39 -3.75
CA GLY A 102 15.69 -3.40 -2.82
C GLY A 102 15.56 -2.88 -1.39
N LEU A 103 16.49 -2.05 -0.92
CA LEU A 103 16.43 -1.40 0.38
C LEU A 103 15.31 -0.34 0.46
N LEU A 104 15.08 0.42 -0.61
CA LEU A 104 14.02 1.43 -0.66
C LEU A 104 12.61 0.83 -0.72
N TRP A 105 12.45 -0.35 -1.31
CA TRP A 105 11.15 -1.00 -1.51
C TRP A 105 10.91 -2.19 -0.57
N ARG A 106 11.86 -2.49 0.31
CA ARG A 106 11.75 -3.65 1.21
C ARG A 106 10.47 -3.64 2.04
N ASP A 107 10.02 -2.45 2.50
CA ASP A 107 8.85 -2.31 3.35
C ASP A 107 7.55 -2.55 2.55
N ASP A 108 7.46 -2.05 1.30
CA ASP A 108 6.35 -2.32 0.39
C ASP A 108 6.29 -3.81 -0.01
N ILE A 109 7.43 -4.42 -0.30
CA ILE A 109 7.51 -5.85 -0.62
C ILE A 109 7.12 -6.69 0.61
N ALA A 110 7.62 -6.35 1.79
CA ALA A 110 7.27 -7.06 3.03
C ALA A 110 5.78 -6.95 3.35
N VAL A 111 5.17 -5.77 3.18
CA VAL A 111 3.73 -5.58 3.34
C VAL A 111 2.96 -6.43 2.32
N ARG A 112 3.33 -6.42 1.04
CA ARG A 112 2.66 -7.23 0.00
C ARG A 112 2.74 -8.73 0.27
N LEU A 113 3.88 -9.24 0.76
CA LEU A 113 4.06 -10.67 1.08
C LEU A 113 3.32 -11.10 2.36
N GLN A 114 3.05 -10.17 3.28
CA GLN A 114 2.37 -10.43 4.54
C GLN A 114 0.87 -10.12 4.51
N SER A 115 0.37 -9.51 3.44
CA SER A 115 -1.03 -9.08 3.32
C SER A 115 -1.86 -10.10 2.55
N ASP A 116 -3.03 -10.45 3.09
CA ASP A 116 -4.01 -11.29 2.40
C ASP A 116 -4.90 -10.47 1.46
N HIS A 117 -5.11 -9.18 1.79
CA HIS A 117 -5.93 -8.28 0.99
C HIS A 117 -5.26 -6.92 0.83
N ILE A 118 -5.23 -6.45 -0.42
CA ILE A 118 -4.66 -5.16 -0.79
C ILE A 118 -5.61 -4.45 -1.75
N THR A 119 -5.81 -3.14 -1.54
CA THR A 119 -6.50 -2.27 -2.48
C THR A 119 -5.52 -1.33 -3.17
N SER A 120 -5.72 -1.13 -4.47
CA SER A 120 -4.98 -0.12 -5.24
C SER A 120 -5.48 1.31 -4.92
N ILE A 121 -4.71 2.31 -5.34
CA ILE A 121 -5.10 3.72 -5.24
C ILE A 121 -6.44 3.94 -5.96
N GLY A 122 -7.39 4.60 -5.28
CA GLY A 122 -8.74 4.88 -5.78
C GLY A 122 -9.72 3.71 -5.66
N MET A 123 -9.27 2.51 -5.30
CA MET A 123 -10.13 1.33 -5.16
C MET A 123 -10.58 1.12 -3.71
N ARG A 124 -11.77 0.51 -3.57
CA ARG A 124 -12.34 0.07 -2.29
C ARG A 124 -12.77 -1.38 -2.43
N SER A 125 -12.63 -2.16 -1.35
CA SER A 125 -13.01 -3.57 -1.36
C SER A 125 -13.69 -3.96 -0.05
N PRO A 126 -14.93 -4.47 -0.08
CA PRO A 126 -15.54 -5.12 1.08
C PRO A 126 -15.02 -6.55 1.23
N ILE A 127 -14.85 -7.00 2.47
CA ILE A 127 -14.42 -8.34 2.86
C ILE A 127 -15.37 -8.83 3.92
N ASP A 128 -16.02 -9.96 3.68
CA ASP A 128 -16.84 -10.65 4.67
C ASP A 128 -15.99 -11.74 5.35
N LEU A 129 -15.93 -11.68 6.68
CA LEU A 129 -15.15 -12.62 7.48
C LEU A 129 -16.00 -13.80 7.96
N ALA A 130 -15.34 -14.90 8.29
CA ALA A 130 -16.00 -16.14 8.70
C ALA A 130 -16.82 -16.03 10.01
N ASP A 131 -16.51 -15.04 10.87
CA ASP A 131 -17.23 -14.76 12.11
C ASP A 131 -18.47 -13.87 11.92
N GLY A 132 -18.79 -13.49 10.67
CA GLY A 132 -19.87 -12.57 10.33
C GLY A 132 -19.49 -11.08 10.39
N SER A 133 -18.26 -10.76 10.74
CA SER A 133 -17.74 -9.40 10.67
C SER A 133 -17.51 -8.99 9.21
N ARG A 134 -17.59 -7.69 8.95
CA ARG A 134 -17.28 -7.10 7.63
C ARG A 134 -16.22 -6.02 7.77
N ILE A 135 -15.22 -6.07 6.89
CA ILE A 135 -14.22 -5.02 6.75
C ILE A 135 -14.38 -4.39 5.38
N THR A 136 -14.44 -3.06 5.30
CA THR A 136 -14.36 -2.34 4.02
C THR A 136 -13.03 -1.63 3.94
N LEU A 137 -12.18 -2.04 3.00
CA LEU A 137 -10.90 -1.40 2.74
C LEU A 137 -11.11 -0.15 1.87
N ASN A 138 -10.43 0.92 2.23
CA ASN A 138 -10.35 2.15 1.44
C ASN A 138 -9.16 2.09 0.46
N THR A 139 -8.88 3.20 -0.21
CA THR A 139 -7.75 3.39 -1.14
C THR A 139 -6.42 3.01 -0.50
N ASP A 140 -5.53 2.37 -1.28
CA ASP A 140 -4.14 2.02 -0.90
C ASP A 140 -4.04 1.40 0.50
N THR A 141 -4.85 0.39 0.75
CA THR A 141 -4.95 -0.29 2.05
C THR A 141 -4.43 -1.71 1.95
N ALA A 142 -3.68 -2.15 2.96
CA ALA A 142 -3.13 -3.50 3.05
C ALA A 142 -3.40 -4.09 4.42
N ILE A 143 -4.03 -5.29 4.46
CA ILE A 143 -4.32 -6.04 5.69
C ILE A 143 -3.93 -7.50 5.57
N ALA A 144 -3.61 -8.10 6.72
CA ALA A 144 -3.62 -9.55 6.92
C ALA A 144 -4.76 -9.92 7.87
N VAL A 145 -5.37 -11.09 7.65
CA VAL A 145 -6.52 -11.59 8.42
C VAL A 145 -6.19 -12.97 8.96
N ASP A 146 -6.21 -13.13 10.27
CA ASP A 146 -6.03 -14.41 10.94
C ASP A 146 -7.25 -14.70 11.82
N MET A 147 -8.08 -15.63 11.36
CA MET A 147 -9.31 -16.08 12.02
C MET A 147 -9.14 -17.49 12.52
N ALA A 148 -8.38 -17.62 13.61
CA ALA A 148 -8.19 -18.89 14.29
C ALA A 148 -9.32 -19.17 15.30
N ASP A 149 -9.39 -20.41 15.79
CA ASP A 149 -10.41 -20.81 16.78
C ASP A 149 -10.28 -20.05 18.11
N ASP A 150 -9.07 -19.63 18.46
CA ASP A 150 -8.71 -18.95 19.70
C ASP A 150 -8.67 -17.42 19.59
N GLY A 151 -8.78 -16.85 18.38
CA GLY A 151 -8.69 -15.42 18.21
C GLY A 151 -9.21 -14.91 16.86
N ARG A 152 -9.58 -13.62 16.84
CA ARG A 152 -9.99 -12.87 15.67
C ARG A 152 -8.99 -11.73 15.48
N HIS A 153 -7.95 -11.98 14.69
CA HIS A 153 -6.84 -11.06 14.52
C HIS A 153 -6.80 -10.49 13.10
N VAL A 154 -6.64 -9.19 13.00
CA VAL A 154 -6.36 -8.49 11.76
C VAL A 154 -5.13 -7.62 11.97
N ARG A 155 -4.27 -7.52 10.99
CA ARG A 155 -3.18 -6.54 10.99
C ARG A 155 -3.42 -5.54 9.86
N LEU A 156 -3.54 -4.27 10.20
CA LEU A 156 -3.57 -3.17 9.24
C LEU A 156 -2.15 -2.62 9.09
N PHE A 157 -1.55 -2.82 7.93
CA PHE A 157 -0.19 -2.35 7.63
C PHE A 157 -0.17 -0.89 7.21
N ARG A 158 -1.12 -0.48 6.34
CA ARG A 158 -1.29 0.88 5.83
C ARG A 158 -2.71 1.12 5.34
N GLY A 159 -3.03 2.39 5.10
CA GLY A 159 -4.29 2.81 4.51
C GLY A 159 -5.39 3.02 5.53
N GLU A 160 -6.62 2.70 5.15
CA GLU A 160 -7.81 2.99 5.95
C GLU A 160 -8.85 1.89 5.77
N ALA A 161 -9.44 1.45 6.87
CA ALA A 161 -10.48 0.44 6.86
C ALA A 161 -11.61 0.78 7.82
N TRP A 162 -12.82 0.49 7.38
CA TRP A 162 -14.02 0.45 8.20
C TRP A 162 -14.27 -0.95 8.71
N PHE A 163 -14.48 -1.09 10.00
CA PHE A 163 -14.76 -2.35 10.65
C PHE A 163 -16.21 -2.36 11.17
N ASP A 164 -16.98 -3.35 10.75
CA ASP A 164 -18.29 -3.72 11.32
C ASP A 164 -18.13 -5.11 11.95
N VAL A 165 -17.77 -5.12 13.23
CA VAL A 165 -17.37 -6.34 13.93
C VAL A 165 -18.58 -6.99 14.59
N ALA A 166 -18.81 -8.26 14.29
CA ALA A 166 -19.86 -9.08 14.88
C ALA A 166 -19.65 -9.21 16.41
N PRO A 167 -20.71 -9.07 17.22
CA PRO A 167 -20.62 -9.19 18.67
C PRO A 167 -20.19 -10.60 19.11
N ASP A 168 -19.05 -10.68 19.80
CA ASP A 168 -18.57 -11.89 20.46
C ASP A 168 -17.61 -11.50 21.62
N ALA A 169 -18.14 -11.51 22.83
CA ALA A 169 -17.37 -11.13 24.01
C ALA A 169 -16.38 -12.22 24.46
N ALA A 170 -16.63 -13.49 24.07
CA ALA A 170 -15.75 -14.61 24.42
C ALA A 170 -14.47 -14.61 23.57
N ARG A 171 -14.57 -14.16 22.33
CA ARG A 171 -13.44 -14.03 21.40
C ARG A 171 -13.29 -12.59 20.94
N PRO A 172 -12.53 -11.75 21.63
CA PRO A 172 -12.30 -10.37 21.23
C PRO A 172 -11.68 -10.29 19.83
N PHE A 173 -12.06 -9.24 19.09
CA PHE A 173 -11.49 -8.91 17.80
C PHE A 173 -10.34 -7.91 18.00
N THR A 174 -9.19 -8.20 17.46
CA THR A 174 -7.97 -7.42 17.65
C THR A 174 -7.47 -6.91 16.30
N VAL A 175 -7.22 -5.60 16.18
CA VAL A 175 -6.54 -5.02 15.02
C VAL A 175 -5.19 -4.48 15.45
N ASP A 176 -4.13 -5.11 14.96
CA ASP A 176 -2.76 -4.67 15.17
C ASP A 176 -2.35 -3.64 14.13
N THR A 177 -1.68 -2.60 14.57
CA THR A 177 -1.07 -1.56 13.75
C THR A 177 0.39 -1.39 14.14
N PRO A 178 1.23 -0.76 13.31
CA PRO A 178 2.61 -0.42 13.69
C PRO A 178 2.72 0.47 14.94
N MET A 179 1.63 1.17 15.33
CA MET A 179 1.60 2.12 16.45
C MET A 179 0.91 1.59 17.70
N GLY A 180 0.35 0.39 17.67
CA GLY A 180 -0.36 -0.19 18.79
C GLY A 180 -1.55 -1.05 18.36
N THR A 181 -2.36 -1.46 19.32
CA THR A 181 -3.42 -2.45 19.15
C THR A 181 -4.79 -1.86 19.47
N VAL A 182 -5.79 -2.20 18.65
CA VAL A 182 -7.21 -1.86 18.80
C VAL A 182 -7.96 -3.15 19.14
N ARG A 183 -8.61 -3.24 20.31
CA ARG A 183 -9.35 -4.41 20.76
C ARG A 183 -10.82 -4.10 20.97
N VAL A 184 -11.70 -4.92 20.41
CA VAL A 184 -13.16 -4.76 20.42
C VAL A 184 -13.89 -6.09 20.62
N THR A 185 -15.19 -6.04 20.95
CA THR A 185 -16.03 -7.23 21.16
C THR A 185 -17.34 -7.19 20.37
N GLY A 186 -17.54 -6.19 19.53
CA GLY A 186 -18.77 -5.97 18.76
C GLY A 186 -18.96 -4.47 18.55
N THR A 187 -18.42 -3.92 17.45
CA THR A 187 -18.12 -2.50 17.39
C THR A 187 -18.04 -2.06 15.94
N ARG A 188 -18.51 -0.84 15.66
CA ARG A 188 -18.34 -0.16 14.37
C ARG A 188 -17.37 0.99 14.52
N PHE A 189 -16.25 0.94 13.81
CA PHE A 189 -15.22 1.96 13.90
C PHE A 189 -14.43 2.11 12.59
N ASN A 190 -13.85 3.28 12.41
CA ASN A 190 -12.89 3.57 11.34
C ASN A 190 -11.47 3.55 11.91
N LEU A 191 -10.56 2.97 11.16
CA LEU A 191 -9.12 2.97 11.50
C LEU A 191 -8.33 3.39 10.27
N ARG A 192 -7.54 4.45 10.42
CA ARG A 192 -6.70 5.01 9.35
C ARG A 192 -5.26 5.16 9.80
N ILE A 193 -4.34 4.65 9.01
CA ILE A 193 -2.90 4.83 9.19
C ILE A 193 -2.41 5.88 8.20
N ALA A 194 -1.87 6.98 8.68
CA ALA A 194 -1.25 8.05 7.91
C ALA A 194 -0.18 8.77 8.73
N ASP A 195 0.90 9.19 8.10
CA ASP A 195 1.96 10.02 8.70
C ASP A 195 2.50 9.47 10.04
N GLY A 196 2.68 8.14 10.13
CA GLY A 196 3.16 7.48 11.35
C GLY A 196 2.17 7.47 12.52
N LYS A 197 0.88 7.65 12.26
CA LYS A 197 -0.21 7.64 13.25
C LYS A 197 -1.31 6.69 12.80
N ALA A 198 -2.01 6.11 13.77
CA ALA A 198 -3.27 5.40 13.54
C ALA A 198 -4.42 6.15 14.19
N ASP A 199 -5.29 6.74 13.38
CA ASP A 199 -6.51 7.43 13.82
C ASP A 199 -7.63 6.40 13.97
N VAL A 200 -8.19 6.29 15.17
CA VAL A 200 -9.31 5.42 15.50
C VAL A 200 -10.53 6.26 15.83
N SER A 201 -11.63 6.07 15.08
CA SER A 201 -12.89 6.82 15.29
C SER A 201 -14.03 5.83 15.53
N LEU A 202 -14.63 5.91 16.73
CA LEU A 202 -15.65 4.96 17.17
C LEU A 202 -17.06 5.47 16.93
N THR A 203 -17.87 4.71 16.18
CA THR A 203 -19.27 5.05 15.93
C THR A 203 -20.24 4.29 16.82
N GLU A 204 -19.98 3.00 17.10
CA GLU A 204 -20.86 2.15 17.90
C GLU A 204 -20.04 1.14 18.72
N GLY A 205 -20.49 0.87 19.95
CA GLY A 205 -19.87 -0.12 20.84
C GLY A 205 -18.78 0.48 21.73
N ARG A 206 -17.68 -0.25 21.90
CA ARG A 206 -16.54 0.14 22.74
C ARG A 206 -15.23 -0.32 22.11
N VAL A 207 -14.24 0.56 22.12
CA VAL A 207 -12.88 0.28 21.63
C VAL A 207 -11.90 0.45 22.78
N ASN A 208 -11.04 -0.54 22.98
CA ASN A 208 -9.88 -0.44 23.85
C ASN A 208 -8.62 -0.27 22.99
N LEU A 209 -7.92 0.80 23.21
CA LEU A 209 -6.66 1.13 22.56
C LEU A 209 -5.51 0.82 23.50
N THR A 210 -4.46 0.19 22.97
CA THR A 210 -3.21 -0.04 23.70
C THR A 210 -2.08 0.51 22.85
N GLY A 211 -1.33 1.47 23.39
CA GLY A 211 -0.14 2.03 22.74
C GLY A 211 1.04 1.06 22.73
N SER A 212 2.13 1.47 22.09
CA SER A 212 3.37 0.69 22.04
C SER A 212 4.13 0.66 23.36
N MET A 213 3.87 1.61 24.25
CA MET A 213 4.50 1.66 25.58
C MET A 213 3.67 0.89 26.62
N PRO A 214 4.32 0.15 27.55
CA PRO A 214 3.61 -0.58 28.59
C PRO A 214 2.76 0.33 29.50
N GLY A 215 1.51 -0.07 29.76
CA GLY A 215 0.59 0.64 30.65
C GLY A 215 -0.25 1.74 29.99
N GLU A 216 -0.06 2.03 28.72
CA GLU A 216 -0.91 2.98 27.98
C GLU A 216 -2.13 2.26 27.42
N ALA A 217 -3.25 2.45 28.07
CA ALA A 217 -4.55 1.97 27.60
C ALA A 217 -5.59 3.08 27.67
N LEU A 218 -6.42 3.18 26.63
CA LEU A 218 -7.54 4.14 26.55
C LEU A 218 -8.79 3.42 26.05
N THR A 219 -9.92 3.69 26.66
CA THR A 219 -11.21 3.21 26.16
C THR A 219 -11.96 4.37 25.51
N LEU A 220 -12.40 4.17 24.25
CA LEU A 220 -13.27 5.11 23.54
C LEU A 220 -14.74 4.77 23.73
N ALA A 221 -15.55 5.82 23.83
CA ALA A 221 -17.01 5.78 23.74
C ALA A 221 -17.48 6.21 22.33
N PRO A 222 -18.72 5.87 21.91
CA PRO A 222 -19.28 6.29 20.62
C PRO A 222 -19.25 7.82 20.45
N GLY A 223 -18.76 8.26 19.27
CA GLY A 223 -18.56 9.69 18.95
C GLY A 223 -17.17 10.22 19.32
N GLU A 224 -16.30 9.39 19.90
CA GLU A 224 -14.93 9.74 20.22
C GLU A 224 -13.92 9.14 19.24
N SER A 225 -12.83 9.85 19.05
CA SER A 225 -11.64 9.40 18.31
C SER A 225 -10.37 9.64 19.10
N ALA A 226 -9.35 8.81 18.87
CA ALA A 226 -8.01 9.01 19.41
C ALA A 226 -6.96 8.56 18.40
N GLN A 227 -5.72 8.97 18.61
CA GLN A 227 -4.57 8.62 17.79
C GLN A 227 -3.63 7.71 18.57
N LEU A 228 -3.22 6.61 17.93
CA LEU A 228 -2.07 5.81 18.34
C LEU A 228 -0.83 6.34 17.59
N THR A 229 0.23 6.61 18.31
CA THR A 229 1.51 7.09 17.78
C THR A 229 2.66 6.36 18.45
N ALA A 230 3.88 6.53 17.95
CA ALA A 230 5.07 6.02 18.63
C ALA A 230 5.28 6.63 20.03
N ALA A 231 4.72 7.82 20.28
CA ALA A 231 4.77 8.49 21.59
C ALA A 231 3.64 8.07 22.55
N GLY A 232 2.70 7.21 22.08
CA GLY A 232 1.59 6.70 22.87
C GLY A 232 0.20 7.02 22.34
N VAL A 233 -0.80 6.93 23.22
CA VAL A 233 -2.22 7.14 22.90
C VAL A 233 -2.63 8.57 23.23
N SER A 234 -3.19 9.31 22.26
CA SER A 234 -3.69 10.66 22.50
C SER A 234 -4.94 10.65 23.38
N PRO A 235 -5.26 11.76 24.09
CA PRO A 235 -6.56 11.92 24.71
C PRO A 235 -7.69 11.80 23.69
N PRO A 236 -8.90 11.32 24.11
CA PRO A 236 -10.05 11.21 23.24
C PRO A 236 -10.56 12.59 22.85
N LYS A 237 -11.06 12.73 21.63
CA LYS A 237 -11.69 13.96 21.12
C LYS A 237 -12.94 13.61 20.32
N PRO A 238 -13.96 14.49 20.28
CA PRO A 238 -15.11 14.29 19.42
C PRO A 238 -14.70 14.35 17.93
N PHE A 239 -15.46 13.65 17.08
CA PHE A 239 -15.26 13.69 15.63
C PHE A 239 -16.60 13.78 14.90
N ASP A 240 -16.58 14.26 13.66
CA ASP A 240 -17.75 14.25 12.78
C ASP A 240 -17.87 12.86 12.12
N ARG A 241 -18.92 12.13 12.54
CA ARG A 241 -19.23 10.80 12.00
C ARG A 241 -19.50 10.88 10.49
N THR A 242 -20.21 11.93 10.02
CA THR A 242 -20.56 12.09 8.61
C THR A 242 -19.31 12.23 7.75
N ALA A 243 -18.36 13.06 8.18
CA ALA A 243 -17.09 13.26 7.47
C ALA A 243 -16.24 11.99 7.46
N VAL A 244 -16.07 11.33 8.62
CA VAL A 244 -15.23 10.12 8.73
C VAL A 244 -15.79 8.93 7.93
N THR A 245 -17.11 8.81 7.80
CA THR A 245 -17.73 7.67 7.07
C THR A 245 -18.17 8.01 5.64
N ALA A 246 -17.96 9.24 5.16
CA ALA A 246 -18.37 9.68 3.83
C ALA A 246 -17.78 8.83 2.70
N TRP A 247 -16.52 8.43 2.86
CA TRP A 247 -15.81 7.62 1.88
C TRP A 247 -16.45 6.24 1.63
N LEU A 248 -17.17 5.68 2.59
CA LEU A 248 -17.94 4.44 2.40
C LEU A 248 -19.00 4.58 1.28
N ARG A 249 -19.48 5.80 1.04
CA ARG A 249 -20.43 6.14 -0.02
C ARG A 249 -19.75 6.77 -1.25
N GLY A 250 -18.40 6.85 -1.28
CA GLY A 250 -17.66 7.51 -2.35
C GLY A 250 -17.73 9.02 -2.32
N GLN A 251 -17.91 9.60 -1.14
CA GLN A 251 -18.03 11.04 -0.93
C GLN A 251 -16.93 11.55 -0.04
N PHE A 252 -16.60 12.84 -0.19
CA PHE A 252 -15.80 13.61 0.74
C PHE A 252 -16.69 14.67 1.36
N VAL A 253 -16.53 14.88 2.65
CA VAL A 253 -17.23 15.94 3.39
C VAL A 253 -16.18 16.73 4.17
N PHE A 254 -16.12 18.03 3.89
CA PHE A 254 -15.19 18.96 4.52
C PHE A 254 -15.96 20.12 5.10
N TYR A 255 -15.66 20.53 6.32
CA TYR A 255 -16.22 21.69 7.00
C TYR A 255 -15.08 22.59 7.44
N ASP A 256 -15.04 23.83 6.97
CA ASP A 256 -14.02 24.83 7.29
C ASP A 256 -12.58 24.27 7.25
N THR A 257 -12.32 23.40 6.26
CA THR A 257 -11.07 22.66 6.18
C THR A 257 -10.10 23.39 5.24
N PRO A 258 -8.85 23.64 5.66
CA PRO A 258 -7.84 24.24 4.80
C PRO A 258 -7.69 23.49 3.47
N LEU A 259 -7.59 24.22 2.36
CA LEU A 259 -7.49 23.64 1.01
C LEU A 259 -6.32 22.65 0.88
N SER A 260 -5.23 22.88 1.58
CA SER A 260 -4.08 21.95 1.63
C SER A 260 -4.46 20.57 2.16
N ILE A 261 -5.31 20.50 3.19
CA ILE A 261 -5.80 19.22 3.76
C ILE A 261 -6.79 18.57 2.80
N VAL A 262 -7.69 19.36 2.18
CA VAL A 262 -8.62 18.86 1.15
C VAL A 262 -7.86 18.22 -0.01
N VAL A 263 -6.86 18.92 -0.54
CA VAL A 263 -6.02 18.42 -1.63
C VAL A 263 -5.21 17.20 -1.23
N ALA A 264 -4.67 17.16 -0.02
CA ALA A 264 -3.97 15.98 0.50
C ALA A 264 -4.89 14.75 0.56
N GLU A 265 -6.14 14.95 1.00
CA GLU A 265 -7.13 13.85 1.04
C GLU A 265 -7.53 13.36 -0.36
N ILE A 266 -7.78 14.27 -1.31
CA ILE A 266 -8.12 13.91 -2.70
C ILE A 266 -6.94 13.18 -3.36
N ASN A 267 -5.70 13.61 -3.12
CA ASN A 267 -4.49 12.98 -3.65
C ASN A 267 -4.30 11.53 -3.21
N ARG A 268 -4.94 11.08 -2.12
CA ARG A 268 -4.93 9.67 -1.73
C ARG A 268 -5.65 8.76 -2.72
N TYR A 269 -6.61 9.30 -3.46
CA TYR A 269 -7.49 8.53 -4.37
C TYR A 269 -7.08 8.66 -5.84
N SER A 270 -6.02 9.38 -6.13
CA SER A 270 -5.55 9.60 -7.50
C SER A 270 -4.08 9.26 -7.64
N PRO A 271 -3.66 8.52 -8.69
CA PRO A 271 -2.25 8.35 -9.00
C PRO A 271 -1.59 9.67 -9.46
N GLY A 272 -2.39 10.61 -9.98
CA GLY A 272 -1.96 11.97 -10.30
C GLY A 272 -1.94 12.85 -9.05
N ARG A 273 -0.96 13.77 -8.96
CA ARG A 273 -0.82 14.68 -7.83
C ARG A 273 -1.37 16.07 -8.16
N ILE A 274 -2.39 16.50 -7.41
CA ILE A 274 -2.86 17.89 -7.42
C ILE A 274 -1.87 18.69 -6.56
N VAL A 275 -1.40 19.82 -7.11
CA VAL A 275 -0.49 20.74 -6.42
C VAL A 275 -1.17 22.11 -6.36
N ILE A 276 -1.18 22.74 -5.19
CA ILE A 276 -1.68 24.10 -5.01
C ILE A 276 -0.57 25.05 -5.46
N ALA A 277 -0.84 25.90 -6.48
CA ALA A 277 0.06 26.97 -6.86
C ALA A 277 0.08 28.05 -5.76
N LYS A 278 1.26 28.53 -5.38
CA LYS A 278 1.43 29.54 -4.31
C LYS A 278 0.72 30.87 -4.59
N ASP A 279 0.43 31.15 -5.85
CA ASP A 279 -0.20 32.41 -6.30
C ASP A 279 -1.74 32.33 -6.37
N ALA A 280 -2.35 31.23 -5.87
CA ALA A 280 -3.80 30.99 -5.93
C ALA A 280 -4.51 31.15 -4.57
N LEU A 281 -3.86 31.71 -3.54
CA LEU A 281 -4.42 31.99 -2.21
C LEU A 281 -4.45 33.48 -1.94
#